data_a829de489c1275d8268b09db1f648686
#
_entry.id   a829de489c1275d8268b09db1f648686
#
_cell.length_a   1.000
_cell.length_b   1.000
_cell.length_c   1.000
_cell.angle_alpha   90.00
_cell.angle_beta   90.00
_cell.angle_gamma   90.00
#
_symmetry.space_group_name_H-M   'P 1'
#
loop_
_entity.id
_entity.type
_entity.pdbx_description
1 polymer ?
#
loop_
_entity_poly.entity_id
_entity_poly.type
_entity_poly.pdbx_seq_one_letter_code
_entity_poly.pdbx_strand_id
1 'polypeptide(L)'
;MDIDNRFETEAVKKYRASIEKKKISLFLKLLFDKVLALILLIPLSPIILGIAIWIKLDSEGPVFYRQERITTYGRTFRIFKFRTMVKDADKLGTAVTQQNDPRISKVGHKLRKLRLDELPQIINVLIGDMSFVGVRPEVAKYVDKYTDEMNATLLLPAGITSPASIEYKDEDEVIEKFKGSGRSVDEIYVKEILPDKMKYNLKYIEEFSVINDIKIMIRTAIAVVK
;
A
#
# COMPACT_ATOMS: atom_id res chain seq x y z
N MET A 1 -3.55 -24.51 10.81
CA MET A 1 -3.26 -23.45 9.82
C MET A 1 -1.87 -23.76 9.32
N ASP A 2 -1.76 -24.41 8.17
CA ASP A 2 -0.45 -24.71 7.61
C ASP A 2 0.24 -23.40 7.31
N ILE A 3 1.36 -23.18 8.00
CA ILE A 3 2.24 -22.04 7.72
C ILE A 3 2.76 -22.30 6.31
N ASP A 4 2.43 -21.42 5.38
CA ASP A 4 2.88 -21.50 4.00
C ASP A 4 4.41 -21.60 4.01
N ASN A 5 4.97 -22.63 3.35
CA ASN A 5 6.40 -22.96 3.33
C ASN A 5 7.31 -21.75 3.02
N ARG A 6 6.77 -20.73 2.33
CA ARG A 6 7.50 -19.48 2.03
C ARG A 6 7.96 -18.71 3.28
N PHE A 7 7.33 -18.94 4.44
CA PHE A 7 7.70 -18.29 5.70
C PHE A 7 8.66 -19.11 6.56
N GLU A 8 9.04 -20.31 6.14
CA GLU A 8 9.95 -21.20 6.87
C GLU A 8 11.39 -21.19 6.32
N THR A 9 11.69 -20.33 5.35
CA THR A 9 13.05 -20.20 4.79
C THR A 9 13.99 -19.52 5.80
N GLU A 10 15.29 -19.80 5.73
CA GLU A 10 16.29 -19.20 6.64
C GLU A 10 16.33 -17.68 6.50
N ALA A 11 16.11 -17.14 5.30
CA ALA A 11 16.00 -15.71 5.06
C ALA A 11 14.88 -15.08 5.89
N VAL A 12 13.68 -15.68 5.89
CA VAL A 12 12.52 -15.16 6.65
C VAL A 12 12.69 -15.36 8.15
N LYS A 13 13.26 -16.49 8.61
CA LYS A 13 13.50 -16.78 10.03
C LYS A 13 14.34 -15.71 10.71
N LYS A 14 15.36 -15.16 10.01
CA LYS A 14 16.19 -14.05 10.52
C LYS A 14 15.32 -12.84 10.90
N TYR A 15 14.43 -12.41 10.00
CA TYR A 15 13.54 -11.26 10.25
C TYR A 15 12.48 -11.57 11.31
N ARG A 16 11.94 -12.79 11.31
CA ARG A 16 11.00 -13.26 12.34
C ARG A 16 11.64 -13.16 13.74
N ALA A 17 12.86 -13.65 13.90
CA ALA A 17 13.59 -13.55 15.17
C ALA A 17 13.81 -12.09 15.63
N SER A 18 14.04 -11.17 14.68
CA SER A 18 14.12 -9.73 14.98
C SER A 18 12.79 -9.15 15.48
N ILE A 19 11.67 -9.51 14.82
CA ILE A 19 10.33 -9.09 15.23
C ILE A 19 9.97 -9.68 16.60
N GLU A 20 10.32 -10.93 16.85
CA GLU A 20 10.07 -11.60 18.14
C GLU A 20 10.73 -10.89 19.31
N LYS A 21 11.95 -10.38 19.14
CA LYS A 21 12.63 -9.55 20.14
C LYS A 21 11.91 -8.23 20.41
N LYS A 22 11.06 -7.78 19.48
CA LYS A 22 10.33 -6.51 19.54
C LYS A 22 8.81 -6.69 19.74
N LYS A 23 8.34 -7.80 20.33
CA LYS A 23 6.91 -8.10 20.53
C LYS A 23 6.13 -6.97 21.21
N ILE A 24 6.73 -6.34 22.22
CA ILE A 24 6.12 -5.20 22.93
C ILE A 24 5.99 -4.00 21.98
N SER A 25 7.02 -3.68 21.20
CA SER A 25 6.98 -2.61 20.21
C SER A 25 5.92 -2.86 19.14
N LEU A 26 5.78 -4.10 18.68
CA LEU A 26 4.74 -4.50 17.73
C LEU A 26 3.34 -4.32 18.34
N PHE A 27 3.13 -4.78 19.57
CA PHE A 27 1.85 -4.59 20.27
C PHE A 27 1.51 -3.10 20.40
N LEU A 28 2.46 -2.28 20.86
CA LEU A 28 2.27 -0.83 21.01
C LEU A 28 1.98 -0.15 19.68
N LYS A 29 2.66 -0.58 18.60
CA LYS A 29 2.39 -0.10 17.24
C LYS A 29 0.95 -0.40 16.81
N LEU A 30 0.51 -1.64 16.93
CA LEU A 30 -0.84 -2.05 16.52
C LEU A 30 -1.93 -1.37 17.35
N LEU A 31 -1.69 -1.15 18.64
CA LEU A 31 -2.59 -0.39 19.51
C LEU A 31 -2.64 1.08 19.09
N PHE A 32 -1.47 1.70 18.88
CA PHE A 32 -1.34 3.07 18.41
C PHE A 32 -2.09 3.27 17.07
N ASP A 33 -1.90 2.37 16.12
CA ASP A 33 -2.57 2.42 14.82
C ASP A 33 -4.11 2.44 14.98
N LYS A 34 -4.67 1.56 15.79
CA LYS A 34 -6.13 1.49 16.01
C LYS A 34 -6.68 2.73 16.71
N VAL A 35 -5.98 3.20 17.75
CA VAL A 35 -6.39 4.40 18.50
C VAL A 35 -6.32 5.63 17.58
N LEU A 36 -5.23 5.78 16.83
CA LEU A 36 -5.08 6.89 15.90
C LEU A 36 -6.12 6.82 14.77
N ALA A 37 -6.40 5.64 14.22
CA ALA A 37 -7.42 5.45 13.19
C ALA A 37 -8.81 5.87 13.70
N LEU A 38 -9.17 5.50 14.93
CA LEU A 38 -10.43 5.88 15.54
C LEU A 38 -10.54 7.41 15.73
N ILE A 39 -9.47 8.02 16.25
CA ILE A 39 -9.40 9.48 16.48
C ILE A 39 -9.51 10.24 15.15
N LEU A 40 -8.81 9.79 14.10
CA LEU A 40 -8.81 10.46 12.81
C LEU A 40 -10.10 10.24 12.02
N LEU A 41 -10.77 9.10 12.19
CA LEU A 41 -12.00 8.80 11.45
C LEU A 41 -13.11 9.81 11.71
N ILE A 42 -13.21 10.32 12.94
CA ILE A 42 -14.26 11.30 13.32
C ILE A 42 -14.13 12.60 12.50
N PRO A 43 -13.01 13.35 12.53
CA PRO A 43 -12.87 14.59 11.76
C PRO A 43 -12.76 14.35 10.24
N LEU A 44 -12.32 13.16 9.80
CA LEU A 44 -12.26 12.84 8.37
C LEU A 44 -13.60 12.37 7.79
N SER A 45 -14.55 11.96 8.62
CA SER A 45 -15.84 11.45 8.14
C SER A 45 -16.63 12.43 7.26
N PRO A 46 -16.74 13.76 7.57
CA PRO A 46 -17.39 14.70 6.66
C PRO A 46 -16.63 14.89 5.34
N ILE A 47 -15.29 14.82 5.36
CA ILE A 47 -14.47 14.90 4.15
C ILE A 47 -14.70 13.65 3.28
N ILE A 48 -14.69 12.47 3.89
CA ILE A 48 -14.96 11.19 3.22
C ILE A 48 -16.36 11.23 2.58
N LEU A 49 -17.37 11.72 3.28
CA LEU A 49 -18.73 11.88 2.76
C LEU A 49 -18.79 12.87 1.59
N GLY A 50 -18.14 14.02 1.71
CA GLY A 50 -18.08 15.03 0.64
C GLY A 50 -17.42 14.47 -0.63
N ILE A 51 -16.31 13.74 -0.50
CA ILE A 51 -15.64 13.07 -1.63
C ILE A 51 -16.54 11.98 -2.21
N ALA A 52 -17.24 11.21 -1.38
CA ALA A 52 -18.17 10.17 -1.84
C ALA A 52 -19.30 10.75 -2.71
N ILE A 53 -19.88 11.88 -2.30
CA ILE A 53 -20.88 12.60 -3.08
C ILE A 53 -20.27 13.10 -4.39
N TRP A 54 -19.08 13.69 -4.35
CA TRP A 54 -18.40 14.19 -5.54
C TRP A 54 -18.14 13.10 -6.59
N ILE A 55 -17.69 11.92 -6.14
CA ILE A 55 -17.50 10.74 -7.03
C ILE A 55 -18.82 10.30 -7.67
N LYS A 56 -19.92 10.32 -6.91
CA LYS A 56 -21.25 9.93 -7.42
C LYS A 56 -21.78 10.89 -8.46
N LEU A 57 -21.45 12.18 -8.34
CA LEU A 57 -21.84 13.20 -9.31
C LEU A 57 -20.96 13.18 -10.58
N ASP A 58 -19.70 12.68 -10.49
CA ASP A 58 -18.77 12.62 -11.61
C ASP A 58 -19.02 11.41 -12.54
N SER A 59 -19.33 10.25 -11.97
CA SER A 59 -19.48 9.02 -12.75
C SER A 59 -20.36 7.96 -12.07
N GLU A 60 -21.02 7.11 -12.88
CA GLU A 60 -21.83 5.99 -12.40
C GLU A 60 -21.00 4.89 -11.74
N GLY A 61 -21.54 4.24 -10.72
CA GLY A 61 -20.95 3.08 -10.06
C GLY A 61 -20.72 3.26 -8.56
N PRO A 62 -20.00 2.34 -7.88
CA PRO A 62 -19.75 2.39 -6.44
C PRO A 62 -18.80 3.53 -6.08
N VAL A 63 -18.93 4.07 -4.86
CA VAL A 63 -17.99 5.09 -4.31
C VAL A 63 -16.62 4.49 -4.05
N PHE A 64 -16.60 3.29 -3.48
CA PHE A 64 -15.37 2.61 -3.13
C PHE A 64 -14.97 1.58 -4.19
N TYR A 65 -13.70 1.57 -4.52
CA TYR A 65 -13.02 0.50 -5.22
C TYR A 65 -12.41 -0.47 -4.18
N ARG A 66 -12.65 -1.77 -4.37
CA ARG A 66 -12.32 -2.83 -3.41
C ARG A 66 -11.49 -3.92 -4.09
N GLN A 67 -10.18 -3.68 -4.22
CA GLN A 67 -9.25 -4.64 -4.81
C GLN A 67 -8.69 -5.58 -3.76
N GLU A 68 -8.51 -6.84 -4.12
CA GLU A 68 -7.81 -7.83 -3.30
C GLU A 68 -6.32 -7.55 -3.25
N ARG A 69 -5.77 -7.58 -2.06
CA ARG A 69 -4.37 -7.34 -1.74
C ARG A 69 -3.89 -8.36 -0.71
N ILE A 70 -2.58 -8.53 -0.65
CA ILE A 70 -1.94 -9.43 0.31
C ILE A 70 -1.42 -8.63 1.50
N THR A 71 -1.61 -9.15 2.71
CA THR A 71 -1.11 -8.62 3.98
C THR A 71 -0.40 -9.70 4.79
N THR A 72 -0.32 -9.57 6.09
CA THR A 72 0.42 -10.43 7.01
C THR A 72 0.20 -11.92 6.73
N TYR A 73 1.30 -12.65 6.64
CA TYR A 73 1.36 -14.10 6.38
C TYR A 73 0.59 -14.54 5.12
N GLY A 74 0.61 -13.72 4.07
CA GLY A 74 -0.04 -14.06 2.80
C GLY A 74 -1.57 -13.95 2.83
N ARG A 75 -2.18 -13.45 3.92
CA ARG A 75 -3.62 -13.27 4.04
C ARG A 75 -4.14 -12.27 3.03
N THR A 76 -5.18 -12.63 2.30
CA THR A 76 -5.88 -11.75 1.37
C THR A 76 -6.87 -10.85 2.12
N PHE A 77 -6.91 -9.58 1.75
CA PHE A 77 -7.92 -8.62 2.23
C PHE A 77 -8.36 -7.71 1.09
N ARG A 78 -9.46 -6.98 1.28
CA ARG A 78 -9.96 -6.01 0.31
C ARG A 78 -9.67 -4.60 0.77
N ILE A 79 -8.76 -3.92 0.05
CA ILE A 79 -8.39 -2.54 0.35
C ILE A 79 -9.56 -1.59 0.08
N PHE A 80 -9.78 -0.61 0.95
CA PHE A 80 -10.71 0.48 0.71
C PHE A 80 -10.01 1.63 0.00
N LYS A 81 -10.44 1.98 -1.20
CA LYS A 81 -10.03 3.20 -1.90
C LYS A 81 -11.25 3.91 -2.45
N PHE A 82 -11.18 5.21 -2.62
CA PHE A 82 -12.14 5.88 -3.46
C PHE A 82 -11.94 5.47 -4.93
N ARG A 83 -13.04 5.31 -5.66
CA ARG A 83 -12.98 5.05 -7.08
C ARG A 83 -12.44 6.27 -7.82
N THR A 84 -11.35 6.10 -8.53
CA THR A 84 -10.70 7.14 -9.35
C THR A 84 -10.71 6.82 -10.83
N MET A 85 -11.22 5.64 -11.21
CA MET A 85 -11.30 5.17 -12.58
C MET A 85 -12.75 4.90 -12.98
N VAL A 86 -13.00 4.84 -14.28
CA VAL A 86 -14.30 4.44 -14.85
C VAL A 86 -14.68 3.04 -14.38
N LYS A 87 -15.97 2.71 -14.50
CA LYS A 87 -16.48 1.38 -14.15
C LYS A 87 -15.73 0.30 -14.95
N ASP A 88 -15.40 -0.81 -14.30
CA ASP A 88 -14.71 -1.97 -14.91
C ASP A 88 -13.33 -1.66 -15.52
N ALA A 89 -12.65 -0.60 -15.07
CA ALA A 89 -11.31 -0.21 -15.55
C ALA A 89 -10.25 -1.29 -15.39
N ASP A 90 -10.40 -2.17 -14.41
CA ASP A 90 -9.54 -3.34 -14.17
C ASP A 90 -9.59 -4.38 -15.28
N LYS A 91 -10.66 -4.44 -16.06
CA LYS A 91 -10.79 -5.29 -17.25
C LYS A 91 -10.13 -4.69 -18.50
N LEU A 92 -9.79 -3.40 -18.46
CA LEU A 92 -9.30 -2.63 -19.62
C LEU A 92 -7.77 -2.48 -19.64
N GLY A 93 -7.04 -2.99 -18.62
CA GLY A 93 -5.60 -2.83 -18.59
C GLY A 93 -4.91 -3.47 -17.37
N THR A 94 -3.63 -3.11 -17.16
CA THR A 94 -2.80 -3.67 -16.08
C THR A 94 -3.17 -3.09 -14.71
N ALA A 95 -2.70 -3.76 -13.63
CA ALA A 95 -2.87 -3.27 -12.26
C ALA A 95 -2.02 -2.03 -11.96
N VAL A 96 -0.92 -1.83 -12.69
CA VAL A 96 -0.07 -0.64 -12.60
C VAL A 96 -0.64 0.44 -13.52
N THR A 97 -0.82 1.64 -12.98
CA THR A 97 -1.31 2.80 -13.72
C THR A 97 -0.14 3.46 -14.46
N GLN A 98 -0.39 3.95 -15.65
CA GLN A 98 0.59 4.71 -16.46
C GLN A 98 0.28 6.21 -16.40
N GLN A 99 1.25 7.02 -16.82
CA GLN A 99 1.04 8.45 -16.99
C GLN A 99 -0.07 8.70 -18.04
N ASN A 100 -1.00 9.60 -17.74
CA ASN A 100 -2.15 9.92 -18.61
C ASN A 100 -3.07 8.73 -18.93
N ASP A 101 -3.26 7.81 -17.99
CA ASP A 101 -4.15 6.65 -18.15
C ASP A 101 -5.59 7.11 -18.42
N PRO A 102 -6.16 6.78 -19.60
CA PRO A 102 -7.49 7.26 -20.02
C PRO A 102 -8.65 6.69 -19.16
N ARG A 103 -8.36 5.68 -18.34
CA ARG A 103 -9.34 5.10 -17.42
C ARG A 103 -9.62 5.99 -16.20
N ILE A 104 -8.76 6.98 -15.93
CA ILE A 104 -8.90 7.86 -14.76
C ILE A 104 -9.99 8.90 -15.02
N SER A 105 -10.96 9.02 -14.10
CA SER A 105 -12.04 10.02 -14.17
C SER A 105 -11.53 11.43 -13.87
N LYS A 106 -12.31 12.47 -14.20
CA LYS A 106 -11.93 13.87 -13.93
C LYS A 106 -11.71 14.12 -12.43
N VAL A 107 -12.60 13.63 -11.60
CA VAL A 107 -12.45 13.67 -10.13
C VAL A 107 -11.28 12.79 -9.68
N GLY A 108 -11.13 11.63 -10.30
CA GLY A 108 -10.05 10.69 -10.04
C GLY A 108 -8.66 11.30 -10.16
N HIS A 109 -8.39 12.11 -11.19
CA HIS A 109 -7.13 12.81 -11.34
C HIS A 109 -6.80 13.72 -10.15
N LYS A 110 -7.81 14.47 -9.65
CA LYS A 110 -7.64 15.36 -8.49
C LYS A 110 -7.39 14.58 -7.20
N LEU A 111 -8.15 13.51 -6.98
CA LEU A 111 -8.01 12.66 -5.79
C LEU A 111 -6.64 11.99 -5.74
N ARG A 112 -6.16 11.45 -6.85
CA ARG A 112 -4.85 10.78 -6.95
C ARG A 112 -3.69 11.76 -6.75
N LYS A 113 -3.77 12.95 -7.34
CA LYS A 113 -2.73 13.99 -7.17
C LYS A 113 -2.51 14.35 -5.69
N LEU A 114 -3.58 14.36 -4.88
CA LEU A 114 -3.53 14.68 -3.46
C LEU A 114 -3.53 13.44 -2.56
N ARG A 115 -3.44 12.22 -3.13
CA ARG A 115 -3.53 10.95 -2.40
C ARG A 115 -4.81 10.79 -1.56
N LEU A 116 -5.85 11.57 -1.85
CA LEU A 116 -7.13 11.52 -1.15
C LEU A 116 -7.91 10.24 -1.45
N ASP A 117 -7.61 9.58 -2.55
CA ASP A 117 -8.20 8.29 -2.92
C ASP A 117 -7.85 7.18 -1.91
N GLU A 118 -6.80 7.33 -1.14
CA GLU A 118 -6.35 6.37 -0.15
C GLU A 118 -6.90 6.62 1.27
N LEU A 119 -7.60 7.77 1.51
CA LEU A 119 -8.18 8.08 2.83
C LEU A 119 -9.07 6.95 3.41
N PRO A 120 -9.91 6.24 2.63
CA PRO A 120 -10.73 5.17 3.16
C PRO A 120 -9.94 3.98 3.73
N GLN A 121 -8.63 3.86 3.46
CA GLN A 121 -7.79 2.80 4.03
C GLN A 121 -7.69 2.90 5.57
N ILE A 122 -8.01 4.04 6.17
CA ILE A 122 -8.13 4.18 7.63
C ILE A 122 -9.11 3.14 8.20
N ILE A 123 -10.12 2.72 7.44
CA ILE A 123 -11.04 1.65 7.81
C ILE A 123 -10.31 0.31 7.87
N ASN A 124 -9.40 0.04 6.89
CA ASN A 124 -8.58 -1.18 6.93
C ASN A 124 -7.64 -1.21 8.14
N VAL A 125 -7.12 -0.05 8.56
CA VAL A 125 -6.30 0.03 9.78
C VAL A 125 -7.16 -0.27 11.01
N LEU A 126 -8.35 0.32 11.12
CA LEU A 126 -9.24 0.13 12.25
C LEU A 126 -9.66 -1.33 12.43
N ILE A 127 -10.00 -2.03 11.33
CA ILE A 127 -10.38 -3.46 11.37
C ILE A 127 -9.18 -4.41 11.50
N GLY A 128 -7.94 -3.90 11.34
CA GLY A 128 -6.71 -4.66 11.54
C GLY A 128 -6.19 -5.38 10.29
N ASP A 129 -6.64 -5.01 9.11
CA ASP A 129 -6.08 -5.49 7.83
C ASP A 129 -4.77 -4.79 7.48
N MET A 130 -4.63 -3.52 7.91
CA MET A 130 -3.50 -2.67 7.61
C MET A 130 -2.99 -1.94 8.87
N SER A 131 -1.88 -1.26 8.71
CA SER A 131 -1.24 -0.31 9.62
C SER A 131 -1.11 1.05 8.92
N PHE A 132 -0.89 2.15 9.65
CA PHE A 132 -0.54 3.42 9.00
C PHE A 132 0.80 3.30 8.27
N VAL A 133 1.80 2.70 8.91
CA VAL A 133 3.12 2.48 8.32
C VAL A 133 3.41 0.99 8.22
N GLY A 134 3.78 0.55 7.03
CA GLY A 134 4.09 -0.85 6.73
C GLY A 134 4.41 -1.00 5.26
N VAL A 135 4.69 -2.19 4.81
CA VAL A 135 4.93 -2.46 3.39
C VAL A 135 3.65 -2.24 2.60
N ARG A 136 3.72 -1.50 1.49
CA ARG A 136 2.55 -1.27 0.63
C ARG A 136 2.01 -2.61 0.12
N PRO A 137 0.70 -2.89 0.28
CA PRO A 137 0.14 -4.19 -0.09
C PRO A 137 0.14 -4.40 -1.61
N GLU A 138 0.71 -5.51 -2.05
CA GLU A 138 0.74 -5.91 -3.44
C GLU A 138 -0.43 -6.84 -3.80
N VAL A 139 -0.73 -6.94 -5.11
CA VAL A 139 -1.63 -7.97 -5.64
C VAL A 139 -0.94 -9.34 -5.65
N ALA A 140 -1.70 -10.42 -5.58
CA ALA A 140 -1.17 -11.78 -5.51
C ALA A 140 -0.15 -12.07 -6.64
N LYS A 141 -0.42 -11.64 -7.88
CA LYS A 141 0.48 -11.88 -9.02
C LYS A 141 1.91 -11.33 -8.84
N TYR A 142 2.10 -10.28 -8.04
CA TYR A 142 3.43 -9.73 -7.74
C TYR A 142 4.04 -10.41 -6.51
N VAL A 143 3.22 -10.73 -5.49
CA VAL A 143 3.66 -11.50 -4.33
C VAL A 143 4.18 -12.90 -4.75
N ASP A 144 3.58 -13.50 -5.77
CA ASP A 144 4.04 -14.79 -6.32
C ASP A 144 5.42 -14.70 -7.02
N LYS A 145 5.93 -13.50 -7.24
CA LYS A 145 7.28 -13.24 -7.77
C LYS A 145 8.30 -12.87 -6.69
N TYR A 146 7.89 -12.87 -5.43
CA TYR A 146 8.79 -12.57 -4.32
C TYR A 146 9.88 -13.63 -4.21
N THR A 147 11.10 -13.18 -3.94
CA THR A 147 12.17 -14.06 -3.47
C THR A 147 11.92 -14.49 -2.02
N ASP A 148 12.66 -15.49 -1.56
CA ASP A 148 12.56 -15.94 -0.17
C ASP A 148 12.70 -14.79 0.83
N GLU A 149 13.68 -13.90 0.62
CA GLU A 149 13.90 -12.76 1.50
C GLU A 149 12.76 -11.74 1.43
N MET A 150 12.20 -11.47 0.24
CA MET A 150 11.08 -10.55 0.06
C MET A 150 9.84 -10.99 0.84
N ASN A 151 9.64 -12.30 1.05
CA ASN A 151 8.53 -12.82 1.85
C ASN A 151 8.59 -12.34 3.31
N ALA A 152 9.76 -11.95 3.84
CA ALA A 152 9.87 -11.37 5.17
C ALA A 152 9.06 -10.07 5.31
N THR A 153 8.81 -9.36 4.22
CA THR A 153 7.98 -8.14 4.22
C THR A 153 6.51 -8.40 4.58
N LEU A 154 6.08 -9.65 4.46
CA LEU A 154 4.74 -10.10 4.86
C LEU A 154 4.65 -10.54 6.33
N LEU A 155 5.70 -10.39 7.13
CA LEU A 155 5.64 -10.68 8.58
C LEU A 155 4.95 -9.58 9.39
N LEU A 156 4.82 -8.37 8.84
CA LEU A 156 4.12 -7.24 9.46
C LEU A 156 2.89 -6.86 8.62
N PRO A 157 1.89 -6.18 9.21
CA PRO A 157 0.74 -5.69 8.47
C PRO A 157 1.14 -4.75 7.34
N ALA A 158 0.42 -4.83 6.22
CA ALA A 158 0.55 -3.89 5.12
C ALA A 158 0.29 -2.45 5.57
N GLY A 159 0.99 -1.48 5.00
CA GLY A 159 0.88 -0.06 5.36
C GLY A 159 0.12 0.79 4.35
N ILE A 160 -0.48 1.88 4.83
CA ILE A 160 -0.96 2.97 3.97
C ILE A 160 0.25 3.66 3.35
N THR A 161 1.29 3.90 4.15
CA THR A 161 2.57 4.44 3.70
C THR A 161 3.74 3.55 4.11
N SER A 162 4.89 3.77 3.46
CA SER A 162 6.14 3.06 3.73
C SER A 162 7.33 3.94 3.35
N PRO A 163 8.55 3.64 3.82
CA PRO A 163 9.76 4.28 3.29
C PRO A 163 9.86 4.14 1.76
N ALA A 164 9.56 2.96 1.22
CA ALA A 164 9.54 2.74 -0.22
C ALA A 164 8.53 3.66 -0.95
N SER A 165 7.34 3.89 -0.37
CA SER A 165 6.33 4.77 -0.99
C SER A 165 6.74 6.24 -1.04
N ILE A 166 7.64 6.67 -0.16
CA ILE A 166 8.20 8.04 -0.17
C ILE A 166 9.26 8.17 -1.26
N GLU A 167 10.18 7.22 -1.35
CA GLU A 167 11.28 7.23 -2.32
C GLU A 167 10.80 6.98 -3.77
N TYR A 168 9.72 6.20 -3.94
CA TYR A 168 9.10 5.87 -5.22
C TYR A 168 7.75 6.56 -5.42
N LYS A 169 7.61 7.84 -4.99
CA LYS A 169 6.36 8.60 -5.19
C LYS A 169 6.01 8.77 -6.67
N ASP A 170 7.05 8.89 -7.51
CA ASP A 170 6.96 9.10 -8.96
C ASP A 170 7.29 7.80 -9.74
N GLU A 171 6.73 6.67 -9.31
CA GLU A 171 6.94 5.33 -9.91
C GLU A 171 6.65 5.32 -11.42
N ASP A 172 5.64 6.08 -11.84
CA ASP A 172 5.25 6.21 -13.24
C ASP A 172 6.40 6.77 -14.10
N GLU A 173 7.24 7.67 -13.57
CA GLU A 173 8.41 8.22 -14.27
C GLU A 173 9.51 7.16 -14.42
N VAL A 174 9.65 6.27 -13.43
CA VAL A 174 10.60 5.17 -13.53
C VAL A 174 10.19 4.20 -14.63
N ILE A 175 8.90 3.88 -14.72
CA ILE A 175 8.33 3.01 -15.78
C ILE A 175 8.55 3.65 -17.16
N GLU A 176 8.33 4.96 -17.29
CA GLU A 176 8.47 5.70 -18.55
C GLU A 176 9.90 5.64 -19.12
N LYS A 177 10.96 5.59 -18.25
CA LYS A 177 12.36 5.43 -18.70
C LYS A 177 12.61 4.13 -19.48
N PHE A 178 11.77 3.13 -19.27
CA PHE A 178 11.85 1.84 -19.99
C PHE A 178 10.89 1.74 -21.18
N LYS A 179 10.20 2.83 -21.52
CA LYS A 179 9.31 2.88 -22.67
C LYS A 179 10.13 2.66 -23.94
N GLY A 180 9.66 1.74 -24.79
CA GLY A 180 10.40 1.34 -26.01
C GLY A 180 11.38 0.19 -25.82
N SER A 181 11.58 -0.33 -24.61
CA SER A 181 12.42 -1.51 -24.37
C SER A 181 11.84 -2.85 -24.86
N GLY A 182 10.59 -2.85 -25.36
CA GLY A 182 9.87 -4.05 -25.74
C GLY A 182 9.31 -4.88 -24.58
N ARG A 183 9.57 -4.45 -23.32
CA ARG A 183 9.09 -5.12 -22.11
C ARG A 183 7.70 -4.64 -21.69
N SER A 184 6.91 -5.52 -21.12
CA SER A 184 5.63 -5.12 -20.53
C SER A 184 5.83 -4.31 -19.25
N VAL A 185 4.83 -3.50 -18.86
CA VAL A 185 4.84 -2.73 -17.60
C VAL A 185 5.01 -3.66 -16.39
N ASP A 186 4.38 -4.83 -16.39
CA ASP A 186 4.51 -5.82 -15.34
C ASP A 186 5.94 -6.38 -15.23
N GLU A 187 6.60 -6.63 -16.36
CA GLU A 187 8.01 -7.09 -16.37
C GLU A 187 8.96 -6.02 -15.85
N ILE A 188 8.75 -4.76 -16.23
CA ILE A 188 9.53 -3.63 -15.73
C ILE A 188 9.33 -3.50 -14.23
N TYR A 189 8.08 -3.56 -13.76
CA TYR A 189 7.77 -3.49 -12.34
C TYR A 189 8.48 -4.58 -11.53
N VAL A 190 8.35 -5.84 -11.95
CA VAL A 190 8.92 -6.99 -11.24
C VAL A 190 10.45 -7.01 -11.25
N LYS A 191 11.07 -6.59 -12.35
CA LYS A 191 12.54 -6.70 -12.52
C LYS A 191 13.30 -5.48 -12.04
N GLU A 192 12.73 -4.27 -12.17
CA GLU A 192 13.45 -3.03 -11.90
C GLU A 192 12.96 -2.32 -10.63
N ILE A 193 11.64 -2.27 -10.39
CA ILE A 193 11.06 -1.47 -9.32
C ILE A 193 10.91 -2.27 -8.04
N LEU A 194 10.32 -3.44 -8.13
CA LEU A 194 10.01 -4.27 -6.96
C LEU A 194 11.25 -4.64 -6.13
N PRO A 195 12.37 -5.10 -6.71
CA PRO A 195 13.56 -5.45 -5.92
C PRO A 195 14.16 -4.26 -5.18
N ASP A 196 14.11 -3.07 -5.78
CA ASP A 196 14.66 -1.88 -5.14
C ASP A 196 13.75 -1.36 -4.02
N LYS A 197 12.44 -1.33 -4.23
CA LYS A 197 11.45 -1.05 -3.17
C LYS A 197 11.60 -1.99 -1.97
N MET A 198 11.94 -3.27 -2.23
CA MET A 198 12.08 -4.27 -1.17
C MET A 198 13.27 -4.00 -0.25
N LYS A 199 14.35 -3.36 -0.71
CA LYS A 199 15.46 -2.93 0.15
C LYS A 199 14.98 -2.01 1.28
N TYR A 200 14.14 -1.02 0.95
CA TYR A 200 13.56 -0.11 1.93
C TYR A 200 12.56 -0.81 2.86
N ASN A 201 11.78 -1.73 2.31
CA ASN A 201 10.78 -2.47 3.05
C ASN A 201 11.42 -3.46 4.06
N LEU A 202 12.47 -4.18 3.66
CA LEU A 202 13.21 -5.09 4.54
C LEU A 202 13.91 -4.33 5.67
N LYS A 203 14.53 -3.19 5.36
CA LYS A 203 15.10 -2.31 6.38
C LYS A 203 14.04 -1.85 7.38
N TYR A 204 12.85 -1.48 6.92
CA TYR A 204 11.75 -1.09 7.80
C TYR A 204 11.37 -2.22 8.78
N ILE A 205 11.35 -3.49 8.34
CA ILE A 205 11.07 -4.65 9.21
C ILE A 205 12.07 -4.72 10.38
N GLU A 206 13.32 -4.36 10.15
CA GLU A 206 14.33 -4.34 11.21
C GLU A 206 14.20 -3.13 12.15
N GLU A 207 13.70 -2.00 11.64
CA GLU A 207 13.70 -0.71 12.33
C GLU A 207 12.31 -0.26 12.84
N PHE A 208 11.26 -1.06 12.64
CA PHE A 208 9.90 -0.64 13.00
C PHE A 208 9.79 -0.29 14.49
N SER A 209 9.09 0.78 14.78
CA SER A 209 8.69 1.24 16.11
C SER A 209 7.68 2.38 15.97
N VAL A 210 6.89 2.66 17.01
CA VAL A 210 5.93 3.79 17.01
C VAL A 210 6.61 5.11 16.66
N ILE A 211 7.81 5.36 17.21
CA ILE A 211 8.56 6.61 16.94
C ILE A 211 8.99 6.68 15.48
N ASN A 212 9.49 5.58 14.90
CA ASN A 212 9.89 5.53 13.51
C ASN A 212 8.68 5.69 12.58
N ASP A 213 7.54 5.09 12.94
CA ASP A 213 6.29 5.22 12.18
C ASP A 213 5.81 6.67 12.16
N ILE A 214 5.84 7.39 13.29
CA ILE A 214 5.50 8.81 13.33
C ILE A 214 6.41 9.62 12.40
N LYS A 215 7.74 9.36 12.40
CA LYS A 215 8.68 10.03 11.48
C LYS A 215 8.33 9.76 10.02
N ILE A 216 8.00 8.51 9.66
CA ILE A 216 7.61 8.13 8.30
C ILE A 216 6.29 8.81 7.91
N MET A 217 5.29 8.85 8.78
CA MET A 217 4.02 9.56 8.52
C MET A 217 4.23 11.05 8.26
N ILE A 218 5.08 11.73 9.07
CA ILE A 218 5.42 13.14 8.85
C ILE A 218 6.14 13.33 7.50
N ARG A 219 7.13 12.49 7.19
CA ARG A 219 7.82 12.53 5.89
C ARG A 219 6.87 12.33 4.72
N THR A 220 5.90 11.40 4.86
CA THR A 220 4.86 11.17 3.84
C THR A 220 4.01 12.42 3.63
N ALA A 221 3.53 13.04 4.70
CA ALA A 221 2.73 14.27 4.60
C ALA A 221 3.51 15.39 3.88
N ILE A 222 4.78 15.57 4.21
CA ILE A 222 5.66 16.54 3.52
C ILE A 222 5.85 16.19 2.05
N ALA A 223 6.03 14.90 1.72
CA ALA A 223 6.27 14.46 0.34
C ALA A 223 5.02 14.60 -0.56
N VAL A 224 3.81 14.54 0.02
CA VAL A 224 2.55 14.73 -0.72
C VAL A 224 2.30 16.22 -1.02
N VAL A 225 2.76 17.13 -0.15
CA VAL A 225 2.53 18.59 -0.31
C VAL A 225 3.57 19.23 -1.24
N LYS A 226 4.77 18.63 -1.36
CA LYS A 226 5.83 19.08 -2.30
C LYS A 226 5.59 18.57 -3.71
#